data_4f48cc1cec316c02e0e246042f120180
#
_entry.id   4f48cc1cec316c02e0e246042f120180
#
_cell.length_a   1.000
_cell.length_b   1.000
_cell.length_c   1.000
_cell.angle_alpha   90.00
_cell.angle_beta   90.00
_cell.angle_gamma   90.00
#
_symmetry.space_group_name_H-M   'P 1'
#
loop_
_entity.id
_entity.type
_entity.pdbx_description
1 polymer ?
#
loop_
_entity_poly.entity_id
_entity_poly.type
_entity_poly.pdbx_seq_one_letter_code
_entity_poly.pdbx_strand_id
1 'polypeptide(L)'
;SGKTTLSKLLMGLYVPEKGSVTIGGRDTSTTDMTSLMKRTGAVFQNFIKYTAMTLSDNVRISSADKKYTPENISYALSECSLDKNDEKTFPEGLETMLGREFNGSELSGGQWQRLAMARGFYRESDWMILDEPTSAIDPLEEDRMYRKFAELANGKTALIITHRLGSARIANRIIVMDSGRIVEEGTHDELLVRKGKYAEMWEAQASGYVI
;
A
#
# COMPACT_ATOMS: atom_id res chain seq x y z
N SER A 1 17.95 4.36 -5.01
CA SER A 1 18.01 3.69 -3.69
C SER A 1 17.76 2.18 -3.76
N GLY A 2 17.03 1.63 -4.75
CA GLY A 2 16.76 0.18 -4.92
C GLY A 2 15.50 -0.35 -4.22
N LYS A 3 14.71 0.48 -3.53
CA LYS A 3 13.50 0.05 -2.79
C LYS A 3 12.46 -0.65 -3.69
N THR A 4 12.13 -0.05 -4.83
CA THR A 4 11.16 -0.62 -5.78
C THR A 4 11.68 -1.93 -6.41
N THR A 5 12.99 -2.06 -6.60
CA THR A 5 13.59 -3.33 -7.06
C THR A 5 13.44 -4.41 -5.99
N LEU A 6 13.68 -4.06 -4.73
CA LEU A 6 13.49 -4.97 -3.59
C LEU A 6 12.02 -5.44 -3.50
N SER A 7 11.04 -4.53 -3.62
CA SER A 7 9.64 -4.92 -3.59
C SER A 7 9.27 -5.89 -4.71
N LYS A 8 9.79 -5.68 -5.91
CA LYS A 8 9.55 -6.58 -7.06
C LYS A 8 10.22 -7.95 -6.88
N LEU A 9 11.40 -8.00 -6.27
CA LEU A 9 12.06 -9.26 -5.90
C LEU A 9 11.23 -10.02 -4.84
N LEU A 10 10.77 -9.32 -3.80
CA LEU A 10 9.94 -9.93 -2.76
C LEU A 10 8.60 -10.45 -3.29
N MET A 11 8.03 -9.81 -4.31
CA MET A 11 6.82 -10.30 -4.97
C MET A 11 7.07 -11.43 -5.97
N GLY A 12 8.33 -11.82 -6.21
CA GLY A 12 8.68 -12.79 -7.23
C GLY A 12 8.54 -12.29 -8.67
N LEU A 13 8.31 -10.97 -8.87
CA LEU A 13 8.25 -10.36 -10.20
C LEU A 13 9.62 -10.28 -10.87
N TYR A 14 10.67 -10.30 -10.07
CA TYR A 14 12.06 -10.40 -10.52
C TYR A 14 12.72 -11.60 -9.86
N VAL A 15 13.57 -12.27 -10.62
CA VAL A 15 14.43 -13.35 -10.12
C VAL A 15 15.80 -12.72 -9.78
N PRO A 16 16.36 -12.97 -8.57
CA PRO A 16 17.68 -12.46 -8.23
C PRO A 16 18.76 -13.13 -9.08
N GLU A 17 19.74 -12.36 -9.55
CA GLU A 17 20.90 -12.92 -10.27
C GLU A 17 21.79 -13.78 -9.36
N LYS A 18 21.84 -13.47 -8.08
CA LYS A 18 22.58 -14.21 -7.06
C LYS A 18 21.78 -14.26 -5.76
N GLY A 19 21.89 -15.36 -5.05
CA GLY A 19 21.14 -15.60 -3.82
C GLY A 19 19.73 -16.08 -4.11
N SER A 20 18.87 -16.03 -3.09
CA SER A 20 17.46 -16.44 -3.18
C SER A 20 16.57 -15.51 -2.37
N VAL A 21 15.29 -15.46 -2.72
CA VAL A 21 14.25 -14.76 -1.98
C VAL A 21 13.22 -15.76 -1.52
N THR A 22 12.97 -15.83 -0.21
CA THR A 22 12.00 -16.76 0.36
C THR A 22 10.86 -16.02 1.04
N ILE A 23 9.63 -16.44 0.77
CA ILE A 23 8.40 -15.95 1.40
C ILE A 23 7.69 -17.14 2.06
N GLY A 24 7.50 -17.04 3.38
CA GLY A 24 6.92 -18.16 4.15
C GLY A 24 7.70 -19.46 3.99
N GLY A 25 9.03 -19.38 3.90
CA GLY A 25 9.94 -20.53 3.73
C GLY A 25 9.98 -21.11 2.31
N ARG A 26 9.30 -20.51 1.33
CA ARG A 26 9.29 -20.96 -0.08
C ARG A 26 10.10 -20.01 -0.94
N ASP A 27 10.97 -20.55 -1.79
CA ASP A 27 11.73 -19.75 -2.75
C ASP A 27 10.80 -19.20 -3.84
N THR A 28 10.86 -17.88 -4.06
CA THR A 28 10.01 -17.21 -5.05
C THR A 28 10.32 -17.60 -6.48
N SER A 29 11.56 -18.04 -6.77
CA SER A 29 11.98 -18.46 -8.11
C SER A 29 11.42 -19.82 -8.54
N THR A 30 11.05 -20.66 -7.57
CA THR A 30 10.52 -22.01 -7.80
C THR A 30 9.04 -22.15 -7.42
N THR A 31 8.46 -21.14 -6.78
CA THR A 31 7.05 -21.15 -6.40
C THR A 31 6.18 -20.70 -7.59
N ASP A 32 5.05 -21.38 -7.80
CA ASP A 32 4.07 -20.94 -8.79
C ASP A 32 3.62 -19.51 -8.52
N MET A 33 3.74 -18.65 -9.55
CA MET A 33 3.45 -17.23 -9.46
C MET A 33 1.98 -16.96 -9.06
N THR A 34 1.04 -17.77 -9.53
CA THR A 34 -0.38 -17.62 -9.19
C THR A 34 -0.61 -17.86 -7.70
N SER A 35 0.04 -18.89 -7.15
CA SER A 35 -0.01 -19.21 -5.71
C SER A 35 0.64 -18.10 -4.86
N LEU A 36 1.77 -17.54 -5.31
CA LEU A 36 2.44 -16.44 -4.63
C LEU A 36 1.57 -15.19 -4.65
N MET A 37 1.03 -14.83 -5.82
CA MET A 37 0.18 -13.65 -5.98
C MET A 37 -1.13 -13.75 -5.20
N LYS A 38 -1.73 -14.93 -5.07
CA LYS A 38 -2.95 -15.12 -4.25
C LYS A 38 -2.75 -14.76 -2.78
N ARG A 39 -1.54 -14.92 -2.27
CA ARG A 39 -1.18 -14.64 -0.87
C ARG A 39 -0.56 -13.26 -0.65
N THR A 40 -0.32 -12.51 -1.74
CA THR A 40 0.34 -11.20 -1.70
C THR A 40 -0.67 -10.10 -1.97
N GLY A 41 -0.79 -9.14 -1.06
CA GLY A 41 -1.45 -7.85 -1.29
C GLY A 41 -0.41 -6.81 -1.66
N ALA A 42 -0.68 -6.00 -2.69
CA ALA A 42 0.23 -4.91 -3.06
C ALA A 42 -0.55 -3.66 -3.46
N VAL A 43 -0.10 -2.51 -2.97
CA VAL A 43 -0.56 -1.19 -3.41
C VAL A 43 0.67 -0.41 -3.86
N PHE A 44 0.69 -0.01 -5.13
CA PHE A 44 1.79 0.71 -5.74
C PHE A 44 1.49 2.20 -5.85
N GLN A 45 2.54 3.01 -5.88
CA GLN A 45 2.45 4.45 -6.15
C GLN A 45 1.72 4.74 -7.48
N ASN A 46 2.06 3.99 -8.53
CA ASN A 46 1.40 4.06 -9.83
C ASN A 46 0.31 2.99 -9.92
N PHE A 47 -0.84 3.26 -9.33
CA PHE A 47 -2.00 2.38 -9.37
C PHE A 47 -2.83 2.59 -10.64
N ILE A 48 -3.49 1.52 -11.10
CA ILE A 48 -4.36 1.57 -12.26
C ILE A 48 -5.73 2.15 -11.86
N LYS A 49 -6.22 3.11 -12.67
CA LYS A 49 -7.58 3.61 -12.59
C LYS A 49 -8.44 2.78 -13.56
N TYR A 50 -9.29 1.94 -13.01
CA TYR A 50 -10.22 1.15 -13.83
C TYR A 50 -11.49 1.98 -14.07
N THR A 51 -11.44 2.85 -15.08
CA THR A 51 -12.62 3.52 -15.63
C THR A 51 -13.49 2.49 -16.36
N ALA A 52 -14.75 2.79 -16.63
CA ALA A 52 -15.73 1.84 -17.19
C ALA A 52 -16.05 0.63 -16.29
N MET A 53 -15.82 0.76 -15.00
CA MET A 53 -16.21 -0.21 -13.97
C MET A 53 -16.98 0.47 -12.87
N THR A 54 -17.90 -0.24 -12.23
CA THR A 54 -18.60 0.28 -11.03
C THR A 54 -17.62 0.43 -9.86
N LEU A 55 -18.03 1.16 -8.82
CA LEU A 55 -17.26 1.26 -7.57
C LEU A 55 -17.05 -0.13 -6.96
N SER A 56 -18.08 -0.99 -6.96
CA SER A 56 -18.00 -2.36 -6.47
C SER A 56 -17.02 -3.22 -7.28
N ASP A 57 -17.09 -3.18 -8.61
CA ASP A 57 -16.21 -3.96 -9.47
C ASP A 57 -14.75 -3.51 -9.35
N ASN A 58 -14.52 -2.21 -9.17
CA ASN A 58 -13.21 -1.68 -8.90
C ASN A 58 -12.55 -2.29 -7.67
N VAL A 59 -13.30 -2.57 -6.61
CA VAL A 59 -12.76 -3.24 -5.42
C VAL A 59 -12.60 -4.74 -5.66
N ARG A 60 -13.62 -5.39 -6.26
CA ARG A 60 -13.68 -6.84 -6.51
C ARG A 60 -12.57 -7.39 -7.40
N ILE A 61 -12.08 -6.59 -8.36
CA ILE A 61 -11.03 -7.01 -9.30
C ILE A 61 -9.75 -7.48 -8.59
N SER A 62 -9.54 -7.05 -7.35
CA SER A 62 -8.38 -7.45 -6.55
C SER A 62 -8.46 -8.91 -6.05
N SER A 63 -9.66 -9.49 -5.98
CA SER A 63 -9.89 -10.86 -5.49
C SER A 63 -11.15 -11.43 -6.14
N ALA A 64 -11.04 -11.78 -7.43
CA ALA A 64 -12.18 -12.24 -8.23
C ALA A 64 -12.78 -13.59 -7.77
N ASP A 65 -12.00 -14.39 -7.06
CA ASP A 65 -12.39 -15.69 -6.48
C ASP A 65 -13.08 -15.54 -5.11
N LYS A 66 -13.02 -14.36 -4.47
CA LYS A 66 -13.70 -14.12 -3.20
C LYS A 66 -15.20 -13.95 -3.41
N LYS A 67 -15.99 -14.60 -2.55
CA LYS A 67 -17.44 -14.41 -2.56
C LYS A 67 -17.80 -12.94 -2.37
N TYR A 68 -18.51 -12.39 -3.34
CA TYR A 68 -18.99 -11.02 -3.29
C TYR A 68 -20.06 -10.87 -2.20
N THR A 69 -19.87 -9.87 -1.33
CA THR A 69 -20.92 -9.32 -0.48
C THR A 69 -20.78 -7.81 -0.43
N PRO A 70 -21.90 -7.04 -0.53
CA PRO A 70 -21.86 -5.58 -0.46
C PRO A 70 -21.21 -5.07 0.84
N GLU A 71 -21.37 -5.82 1.93
CA GLU A 71 -20.82 -5.49 3.25
C GLU A 71 -19.30 -5.50 3.25
N ASN A 72 -18.69 -6.54 2.66
CA ASN A 72 -17.23 -6.65 2.59
C ASN A 72 -16.59 -5.53 1.76
N ILE A 73 -17.26 -5.12 0.67
CA ILE A 73 -16.80 -3.99 -0.15
C ILE A 73 -16.99 -2.68 0.63
N SER A 74 -18.16 -2.48 1.23
CA SER A 74 -18.43 -1.27 2.02
C SER A 74 -17.44 -1.13 3.17
N TYR A 75 -17.08 -2.23 3.82
CA TYR A 75 -16.05 -2.25 4.86
C TYR A 75 -14.69 -1.81 4.28
N ALA A 76 -14.23 -2.40 3.19
CA ALA A 76 -12.94 -2.04 2.58
C ALA A 76 -12.89 -0.56 2.14
N LEU A 77 -14.00 -0.01 1.62
CA LEU A 77 -14.11 1.40 1.25
C LEU A 77 -14.06 2.31 2.50
N SER A 78 -14.82 1.97 3.56
CA SER A 78 -14.85 2.76 4.79
C SER A 78 -13.49 2.81 5.49
N GLU A 79 -12.71 1.71 5.46
CA GLU A 79 -11.37 1.65 5.99
C GLU A 79 -10.40 2.62 5.27
N CYS A 80 -10.74 3.00 4.04
CA CYS A 80 -9.99 3.97 3.23
C CYS A 80 -10.66 5.35 3.17
N SER A 81 -11.59 5.66 4.07
CA SER A 81 -12.32 6.94 4.09
C SER A 81 -13.04 7.25 2.77
N LEU A 82 -13.58 6.22 2.12
CA LEU A 82 -14.49 6.35 0.98
C LEU A 82 -15.90 5.99 1.43
N ASP A 83 -16.77 6.99 1.51
CA ASP A 83 -18.18 6.77 1.85
C ASP A 83 -19.00 6.53 0.58
N LYS A 84 -19.47 5.30 0.40
CA LYS A 84 -20.33 4.92 -0.72
C LYS A 84 -21.69 5.65 -0.72
N ASN A 85 -22.07 6.25 0.42
CA ASN A 85 -23.33 7.01 0.55
C ASN A 85 -23.13 8.51 0.29
N ASP A 86 -21.93 8.95 -0.08
CA ASP A 86 -21.73 10.31 -0.59
C ASP A 86 -22.36 10.42 -1.98
N GLU A 87 -23.64 10.77 -2.03
CA GLU A 87 -24.44 10.89 -3.26
C GLU A 87 -23.83 11.83 -4.30
N LYS A 88 -23.03 12.79 -3.88
CA LYS A 88 -22.34 13.70 -4.79
C LYS A 88 -21.24 12.98 -5.59
N THR A 89 -20.52 12.07 -4.96
CA THR A 89 -19.45 11.31 -5.59
C THR A 89 -19.94 9.96 -6.11
N PHE A 90 -20.86 9.34 -5.38
CA PHE A 90 -21.37 8.00 -5.70
C PHE A 90 -22.90 7.98 -5.73
N PRO A 91 -23.55 8.59 -6.74
CA PRO A 91 -25.00 8.75 -6.81
C PRO A 91 -25.78 7.42 -6.81
N GLU A 92 -25.16 6.34 -7.26
CA GLU A 92 -25.73 4.99 -7.27
C GLU A 92 -25.01 4.05 -6.26
N GLY A 93 -24.36 4.63 -5.26
CA GLY A 93 -23.63 3.89 -4.24
C GLY A 93 -22.57 2.99 -4.84
N LEU A 94 -22.60 1.70 -4.51
CA LEU A 94 -21.65 0.69 -5.03
C LEU A 94 -21.76 0.46 -6.54
N GLU A 95 -22.91 0.75 -7.13
CA GLU A 95 -23.14 0.55 -8.58
C GLU A 95 -22.80 1.80 -9.39
N THR A 96 -22.32 2.87 -8.74
CA THR A 96 -21.85 4.06 -9.44
C THR A 96 -20.74 3.70 -10.42
N MET A 97 -20.98 3.98 -11.71
CA MET A 97 -19.98 3.86 -12.76
C MET A 97 -18.87 4.91 -12.57
N LEU A 98 -17.62 4.54 -12.79
CA LEU A 98 -16.47 5.45 -12.69
C LEU A 98 -15.92 5.80 -14.08
N GLY A 99 -15.59 7.10 -14.27
CA GLY A 99 -15.03 7.65 -15.51
C GLY A 99 -16.05 8.45 -16.32
N ARG A 100 -15.73 9.72 -16.60
CA ARG A 100 -16.60 10.65 -17.37
C ARG A 100 -16.93 10.13 -18.76
N GLU A 101 -15.97 9.49 -19.42
CA GLU A 101 -16.16 8.93 -20.76
C GLU A 101 -17.24 7.84 -20.81
N PHE A 102 -17.67 7.35 -19.66
CA PHE A 102 -18.72 6.32 -19.52
C PHE A 102 -19.96 6.85 -18.80
N ASN A 103 -20.19 8.16 -18.81
CA ASN A 103 -21.25 8.85 -18.05
C ASN A 103 -21.21 8.57 -16.55
N GLY A 104 -20.05 8.19 -16.03
CA GLY A 104 -19.83 7.87 -14.63
C GLY A 104 -19.21 9.02 -13.85
N SER A 105 -19.04 8.79 -12.56
CA SER A 105 -18.43 9.75 -11.65
C SER A 105 -16.92 9.87 -11.86
N GLU A 106 -16.42 11.11 -11.81
CA GLU A 106 -15.00 11.40 -11.85
C GLU A 106 -14.46 11.50 -10.43
N LEU A 107 -13.50 10.63 -10.09
CA LEU A 107 -12.82 10.67 -8.82
C LEU A 107 -11.60 11.60 -8.85
N SER A 108 -11.37 12.34 -7.77
CA SER A 108 -10.11 13.05 -7.56
C SER A 108 -8.92 12.09 -7.46
N GLY A 109 -7.69 12.59 -7.62
CA GLY A 109 -6.47 11.78 -7.45
C GLY A 109 -6.42 11.07 -6.10
N GLY A 110 -6.78 11.76 -5.01
CA GLY A 110 -6.83 11.19 -3.66
C GLY A 110 -7.92 10.12 -3.51
N GLN A 111 -9.11 10.30 -4.11
CA GLN A 111 -10.15 9.27 -4.09
C GLN A 111 -9.74 8.02 -4.87
N TRP A 112 -9.13 8.17 -6.03
CA TRP A 112 -8.56 7.03 -6.78
C TRP A 112 -7.50 6.28 -5.97
N GLN A 113 -6.65 7.01 -5.24
CA GLN A 113 -5.64 6.41 -4.39
C GLN A 113 -6.26 5.62 -3.22
N ARG A 114 -7.26 6.18 -2.54
CA ARG A 114 -8.04 5.48 -1.51
C ARG A 114 -8.73 4.24 -2.07
N LEU A 115 -9.27 4.31 -3.28
CA LEU A 115 -9.87 3.16 -3.94
C LEU A 115 -8.83 2.06 -4.27
N ALA A 116 -7.62 2.45 -4.69
CA ALA A 116 -6.52 1.50 -4.87
C ALA A 116 -6.12 0.81 -3.55
N MET A 117 -6.14 1.55 -2.43
CA MET A 117 -5.91 0.96 -1.11
C MET A 117 -7.06 0.04 -0.68
N ALA A 118 -8.31 0.41 -0.95
CA ALA A 118 -9.46 -0.44 -0.67
C ALA A 118 -9.38 -1.79 -1.40
N ARG A 119 -8.84 -1.82 -2.62
CA ARG A 119 -8.52 -3.06 -3.35
C ARG A 119 -7.53 -3.93 -2.57
N GLY A 120 -6.47 -3.32 -2.02
CA GLY A 120 -5.47 -4.01 -1.23
C GLY A 120 -6.06 -4.60 0.06
N PHE A 121 -6.94 -3.87 0.73
CA PHE A 121 -7.59 -4.33 1.96
C PHE A 121 -8.68 -5.38 1.72
N TYR A 122 -9.45 -5.23 0.64
CA TYR A 122 -10.46 -6.22 0.25
C TYR A 122 -9.83 -7.59 -0.03
N ARG A 123 -8.60 -7.59 -0.56
CA ARG A 123 -7.83 -8.81 -0.79
C ARG A 123 -7.32 -9.37 0.52
N GLU A 124 -7.81 -10.51 0.93
CA GLU A 124 -7.26 -11.27 2.06
C GLU A 124 -5.90 -11.84 1.67
N SER A 125 -4.84 -11.21 2.15
CA SER A 125 -3.46 -11.61 1.90
C SER A 125 -2.74 -11.94 3.20
N ASP A 126 -1.74 -12.84 3.14
CA ASP A 126 -0.93 -13.21 4.29
C ASP A 126 0.13 -12.16 4.59
N TRP A 127 0.54 -11.43 3.55
CA TRP A 127 1.46 -10.32 3.67
C TRP A 127 1.13 -9.23 2.64
N MET A 128 1.54 -8.00 2.94
CA MET A 128 1.19 -6.82 2.15
C MET A 128 2.40 -5.94 1.87
N ILE A 129 2.43 -5.35 0.67
CA ILE A 129 3.39 -4.32 0.29
C ILE A 129 2.64 -3.02 0.00
N LEU A 130 3.09 -1.93 0.61
CA LEU A 130 2.69 -0.57 0.26
C LEU A 130 3.90 0.18 -0.27
N ASP A 131 3.88 0.53 -1.54
CA ASP A 131 4.95 1.31 -2.18
C ASP A 131 4.46 2.75 -2.40
N GLU A 132 4.85 3.65 -1.50
CA GLU A 132 4.48 5.08 -1.48
C GLU A 132 2.97 5.34 -1.70
N PRO A 133 2.08 4.68 -0.93
CA PRO A 133 0.65 4.63 -1.23
C PRO A 133 -0.09 5.95 -1.01
N THR A 134 0.57 7.00 -0.48
CA THR A 134 -0.06 8.25 -0.01
C THR A 134 0.48 9.51 -0.70
N SER A 135 1.14 9.36 -1.86
CA SER A 135 1.82 10.47 -2.55
C SER A 135 0.90 11.65 -2.94
N ALA A 136 -0.41 11.44 -3.07
CA ALA A 136 -1.41 12.44 -3.44
C ALA A 136 -2.37 12.81 -2.28
N ILE A 137 -2.04 12.45 -1.05
CA ILE A 137 -2.87 12.65 0.14
C ILE A 137 -2.19 13.67 1.06
N ASP A 138 -2.99 14.47 1.77
CA ASP A 138 -2.45 15.45 2.73
C ASP A 138 -1.80 14.74 3.96
N PRO A 139 -0.85 15.39 4.66
CA PRO A 139 -0.08 14.75 5.72
C PRO A 139 -0.90 14.23 6.91
N LEU A 140 -2.02 14.88 7.26
CA LEU A 140 -2.85 14.46 8.38
C LEU A 140 -3.66 13.21 8.02
N GLU A 141 -4.21 13.19 6.82
CA GLU A 141 -4.94 12.05 6.28
C GLU A 141 -3.97 10.87 6.07
N GLU A 142 -2.75 11.15 5.62
CA GLU A 142 -1.70 10.15 5.46
C GLU A 142 -1.39 9.42 6.77
N ASP A 143 -1.17 10.14 7.88
CA ASP A 143 -0.91 9.52 9.19
C ASP A 143 -2.05 8.60 9.62
N ARG A 144 -3.31 9.03 9.42
CA ARG A 144 -4.50 8.21 9.69
C ARG A 144 -4.50 6.92 8.86
N MET A 145 -4.19 7.03 7.57
CA MET A 145 -4.17 5.88 6.67
C MET A 145 -3.06 4.88 7.03
N TYR A 146 -1.87 5.35 7.38
CA TYR A 146 -0.80 4.45 7.83
C TYR A 146 -1.12 3.76 9.16
N ARG A 147 -1.73 4.47 10.13
CA ARG A 147 -2.20 3.85 11.37
C ARG A 147 -3.25 2.78 11.10
N LYS A 148 -4.21 3.10 10.23
CA LYS A 148 -5.24 2.14 9.83
C LYS A 148 -4.64 0.93 9.13
N PHE A 149 -3.65 1.16 8.27
CA PHE A 149 -2.92 0.06 7.65
C PHE A 149 -2.20 -0.81 8.68
N ALA A 150 -1.56 -0.23 9.68
CA ALA A 150 -0.91 -0.98 10.76
C ALA A 150 -1.92 -1.82 11.56
N GLU A 151 -3.11 -1.30 11.84
CA GLU A 151 -4.20 -2.05 12.47
C GLU A 151 -4.64 -3.25 11.64
N LEU A 152 -4.87 -3.05 10.33
CA LEU A 152 -5.31 -4.09 9.39
C LEU A 152 -4.21 -5.13 9.08
N ALA A 153 -2.96 -4.72 9.22
CA ALA A 153 -1.80 -5.59 9.10
C ALA A 153 -1.50 -6.37 10.38
N ASN A 154 -2.26 -6.14 11.46
CA ASN A 154 -2.03 -6.84 12.73
C ASN A 154 -2.15 -8.36 12.54
N GLY A 155 -1.12 -9.09 12.97
CA GLY A 155 -1.02 -10.54 12.76
C GLY A 155 -0.52 -10.97 11.38
N LYS A 156 -0.19 -10.01 10.48
CA LYS A 156 0.37 -10.25 9.15
C LYS A 156 1.74 -9.61 9.00
N THR A 157 2.48 -10.00 7.98
CA THR A 157 3.70 -9.28 7.58
C THR A 157 3.33 -8.14 6.65
N ALA A 158 3.81 -6.93 6.94
CA ALA A 158 3.60 -5.77 6.09
C ALA A 158 4.93 -5.08 5.79
N LEU A 159 5.14 -4.73 4.52
CA LEU A 159 6.26 -3.92 4.07
C LEU A 159 5.74 -2.57 3.59
N ILE A 160 6.19 -1.51 4.22
CA ILE A 160 5.91 -0.13 3.80
C ILE A 160 7.17 0.44 3.19
N ILE A 161 7.09 0.87 1.95
CA ILE A 161 8.14 1.64 1.28
C ILE A 161 7.70 3.10 1.28
N THR A 162 8.50 3.95 1.90
CA THR A 162 8.20 5.37 2.01
C THR A 162 9.47 6.20 2.00
N HIS A 163 9.37 7.43 1.57
CA HIS A 163 10.37 8.48 1.78
C HIS A 163 9.95 9.45 2.89
N ARG A 164 8.75 9.27 3.48
CA ARG A 164 8.24 10.07 4.58
C ARG A 164 8.49 9.36 5.91
N LEU A 165 9.42 9.88 6.68
CA LEU A 165 9.89 9.22 7.90
C LEU A 165 8.85 9.24 9.02
N GLY A 166 7.94 10.23 9.05
CA GLY A 166 6.81 10.24 9.98
C GLY A 166 6.02 8.94 9.95
N SER A 167 5.79 8.39 8.76
CA SER A 167 5.09 7.10 8.57
C SER A 167 5.95 5.90 8.96
N ALA A 168 7.28 6.02 8.89
CA ALA A 168 8.18 4.91 9.25
C ALA A 168 8.15 4.57 10.74
N ARG A 169 7.78 5.54 11.62
CA ARG A 169 7.70 5.33 13.08
C ARG A 169 6.77 4.21 13.53
N ILE A 170 5.74 3.90 12.73
CA ILE A 170 4.78 2.84 13.08
C ILE A 170 5.32 1.43 12.84
N ALA A 171 6.43 1.30 12.11
CA ALA A 171 7.00 0.01 11.79
C ALA A 171 7.76 -0.57 13.00
N ASN A 172 7.63 -1.87 13.20
CA ASN A 172 8.39 -2.60 14.21
C ASN A 172 9.88 -2.70 13.86
N ARG A 173 10.20 -2.60 12.56
CA ARG A 173 11.56 -2.69 12.02
C ARG A 173 11.68 -1.76 10.82
N ILE A 174 12.71 -0.94 10.81
CA ILE A 174 13.05 -0.03 9.74
C ILE A 174 14.32 -0.50 9.05
N ILE A 175 14.32 -0.50 7.73
CA ILE A 175 15.47 -0.84 6.88
C ILE A 175 15.81 0.39 6.05
N VAL A 176 17.00 0.94 6.22
CA VAL A 176 17.49 2.06 5.44
C VAL A 176 18.32 1.54 4.27
N MET A 177 17.93 1.93 3.08
CA MET A 177 18.61 1.53 1.84
C MET A 177 19.31 2.69 1.17
N ASP A 178 20.57 2.51 0.84
CA ASP A 178 21.33 3.42 0.02
C ASP A 178 22.12 2.68 -1.06
N SER A 179 22.11 3.22 -2.29
CA SER A 179 22.86 2.67 -3.44
C SER A 179 22.69 1.15 -3.62
N GLY A 180 21.46 0.65 -3.41
CA GLY A 180 21.10 -0.76 -3.56
C GLY A 180 21.55 -1.67 -2.40
N ARG A 181 22.00 -1.09 -1.29
CA ARG A 181 22.47 -1.82 -0.11
C ARG A 181 21.66 -1.43 1.12
N ILE A 182 21.50 -2.37 2.05
CA ILE A 182 21.01 -2.07 3.40
C ILE A 182 22.20 -1.46 4.16
N VAL A 183 22.01 -0.22 4.64
CA VAL A 183 23.04 0.53 5.38
C VAL A 183 22.75 0.60 6.87
N GLU A 184 21.47 0.59 7.24
CA GLU A 184 21.04 0.58 8.65
C GLU A 184 19.77 -0.24 8.81
N GLU A 185 19.58 -0.79 9.99
CA GLU A 185 18.43 -1.56 10.39
C GLU A 185 18.17 -1.43 11.90
N GLY A 186 16.92 -1.27 12.30
CA GLY A 186 16.53 -1.16 13.71
C GLY A 186 15.13 -0.58 13.87
N THR A 187 14.74 -0.31 15.09
CA THR A 187 13.54 0.48 15.43
C THR A 187 13.80 1.98 15.22
N HIS A 188 12.75 2.78 15.25
CA HIS A 188 12.88 4.24 15.17
C HIS A 188 13.85 4.80 16.23
N ASP A 189 13.65 4.42 17.47
CA ASP A 189 14.44 4.95 18.59
C ASP A 189 15.90 4.50 18.52
N GLU A 190 16.15 3.23 18.19
CA GLU A 190 17.51 2.72 18.01
C GLU A 190 18.27 3.45 16.90
N LEU A 191 17.61 3.71 15.78
CA LEU A 191 18.23 4.41 14.64
C LEU A 191 18.49 5.88 14.92
N LEU A 192 17.64 6.56 15.69
CA LEU A 192 17.91 7.93 16.14
C LEU A 192 19.12 8.00 17.08
N VAL A 193 19.23 7.04 18.03
CA VAL A 193 20.37 6.99 18.97
C VAL A 193 21.68 6.73 18.24
N ARG A 194 21.68 5.94 17.17
CA ARG A 194 22.88 5.66 16.36
C ARG A 194 23.41 6.87 15.60
N LYS A 195 22.60 7.93 15.42
CA LYS A 195 22.95 9.16 14.70
C LYS A 195 23.54 8.91 13.30
N GLY A 196 23.04 7.89 12.63
CA GLY A 196 23.43 7.52 11.28
C GLY A 196 22.53 8.16 10.22
N LYS A 197 22.49 7.55 9.05
CA LYS A 197 21.75 8.07 7.89
C LYS A 197 20.25 8.26 8.16
N TYR A 198 19.64 7.36 8.95
CA TYR A 198 18.25 7.52 9.35
C TYR A 198 18.03 8.80 10.16
N ALA A 199 18.88 9.06 11.15
CA ALA A 199 18.77 10.26 11.99
C ALA A 199 18.98 11.54 11.17
N GLU A 200 19.98 11.56 10.27
CA GLU A 200 20.20 12.68 9.34
C GLU A 200 18.95 12.97 8.48
N MET A 201 18.35 11.94 7.91
CA MET A 201 17.12 12.07 7.11
C MET A 201 15.94 12.55 7.97
N TRP A 202 15.82 12.05 9.20
CA TRP A 202 14.79 12.47 10.15
C TRP A 202 14.89 13.94 10.49
N GLU A 203 16.08 14.42 10.87
CA GLU A 203 16.33 15.83 11.19
C GLU A 203 16.07 16.74 9.99
N ALA A 204 16.50 16.33 8.79
CA ALA A 204 16.23 17.07 7.56
C ALA A 204 14.74 17.21 7.25
N GLN A 205 13.93 16.17 7.48
CA GLN A 205 12.48 16.26 7.29
C GLN A 205 11.81 17.06 8.42
N ALA A 206 12.22 16.89 9.66
CA ALA A 206 11.68 17.63 10.79
C ALA A 206 11.92 19.13 10.65
N SER A 207 13.12 19.55 10.22
CA SER A 207 13.45 20.96 9.99
C SER A 207 12.67 21.60 8.84
N GLY A 208 12.25 20.82 7.85
CA GLY A 208 11.39 21.28 6.73
C GLY A 208 9.94 21.55 7.12
N TYR A 209 9.49 21.12 8.30
CA TYR A 209 8.14 21.36 8.84
C TYR A 209 8.09 22.49 9.89
N VAL A 210 9.23 23.08 10.25
CA VAL A 210 9.27 24.24 11.13
C VAL A 210 9.20 25.50 10.25
N ILE A 211 7.99 25.98 9.99
CA ILE A 211 7.70 27.32 9.45
C ILE A 211 7.11 28.16 10.57
#